data_3f30123a22eeca4f6b510a4e38b7488c
#
_entry.id   3f30123a22eeca4f6b510a4e38b7488c
#
_cell.length_a   1.000
_cell.length_b   1.000
_cell.length_c   1.000
_cell.angle_alpha   90.00
_cell.angle_beta   90.00
_cell.angle_gamma   90.00
#
_symmetry.space_group_name_H-M   'P 1'
#
loop_
_entity.id
_entity.type
_entity.pdbx_description
1 polymer ?
#
loop_
_entity_poly.entity_id
_entity_poly.type
_entity_poly.pdbx_seq_one_letter_code
_entity_poly.pdbx_strand_id
1 'polypeptide(L)'
;MGMNDTSDNTRDPSDFCVVVKKRCFGLQEPMYVCIYKDRPNNLEEAYRTTLKILEYYNCKACLESTRISILTWFRTKKKEEKYLMRRPRATQSDIQSGKSRQFGAPATEAVIQHQLDLIDAYINDYCHNMWYEPMINELITYSYENKRKFDIVAAMGK
;
A
#
# COMPACT_ATOMS: atom_id res chain seq x y z
N MET A 1 -3.03 -2.67 4.63
CA MET A 1 -1.77 -1.93 4.60
C MET A 1 -1.28 -1.88 3.17
N GLY A 2 -1.06 -0.70 2.66
CA GLY A 2 -0.55 -0.47 1.31
C GLY A 2 0.93 -0.11 1.35
N MET A 3 1.66 -0.51 0.31
CA MET A 3 3.09 -0.25 0.17
C MET A 3 3.42 0.08 -1.27
N ASN A 4 4.28 1.07 -1.44
CA ASN A 4 4.91 1.41 -2.69
C ASN A 4 6.43 1.24 -2.54
N ASP A 5 7.04 0.38 -3.36
CA ASP A 5 8.48 0.12 -3.37
C ASP A 5 9.06 0.65 -4.68
N THR A 6 9.95 1.62 -4.59
CA THR A 6 10.58 2.28 -5.72
C THR A 6 12.08 2.00 -5.70
N SER A 7 12.47 0.80 -6.07
CA SER A 7 13.87 0.37 -5.98
C SER A 7 14.68 0.49 -7.26
N ASP A 8 14.28 1.29 -8.24
CA ASP A 8 15.07 1.43 -9.45
C ASP A 8 15.55 2.86 -9.70
N ASN A 9 16.83 3.03 -9.39
CA ASN A 9 17.81 4.01 -9.90
C ASN A 9 17.36 5.36 -10.46
N THR A 10 17.83 6.40 -9.77
CA THR A 10 18.36 7.70 -10.26
C THR A 10 17.45 8.63 -11.06
N ARG A 11 16.25 8.23 -11.49
CA ARG A 11 15.32 9.08 -12.25
C ARG A 11 13.90 9.18 -11.68
N ASP A 12 13.54 8.34 -10.74
CA ASP A 12 12.21 8.37 -10.15
C ASP A 12 12.27 8.90 -8.72
N PRO A 13 11.64 10.05 -8.41
CA PRO A 13 11.69 10.66 -7.08
C PRO A 13 10.76 9.99 -6.06
N SER A 14 10.27 8.78 -6.31
CA SER A 14 9.34 8.10 -5.41
C SER A 14 10.04 7.60 -4.14
N ASP A 15 9.36 7.74 -3.00
CA ASP A 15 9.80 7.23 -1.71
C ASP A 15 9.16 5.87 -1.41
N PHE A 16 9.81 5.11 -0.53
CA PHE A 16 9.22 3.90 0.02
C PHE A 16 8.11 4.29 1.01
N CYS A 17 6.90 3.84 0.78
CA CYS A 17 5.76 4.23 1.60
C CYS A 17 4.95 3.01 2.09
N VAL A 18 4.58 3.09 3.38
CA VAL A 18 3.71 2.12 4.05
C VAL A 18 2.61 2.86 4.78
N VAL A 19 1.37 2.47 4.53
CA VAL A 19 0.20 3.05 5.21
C VAL A 19 -0.59 1.94 5.90
N VAL A 20 -0.91 2.13 7.18
CA VAL A 20 -1.75 1.19 7.93
C VAL A 20 -3.13 1.77 8.14
N LYS A 21 -4.13 1.04 7.66
CA LYS A 21 -5.55 1.36 7.84
C LYS A 21 -6.17 0.37 8.81
N LYS A 22 -6.74 0.86 9.90
CA LYS A 22 -7.62 0.10 10.77
C LYS A 22 -8.98 -0.05 10.09
N ARG A 23 -9.48 -1.27 10.03
CA ARG A 23 -10.81 -1.54 9.48
C ARG A 23 -11.91 -1.20 10.49
N CYS A 24 -13.10 -0.96 9.99
CA CYS A 24 -14.31 -0.87 10.80
C CYS A 24 -14.49 -2.16 11.63
N PHE A 25 -14.74 -2.02 12.92
CA PHE A 25 -15.06 -3.12 13.82
C PHE A 25 -16.10 -2.67 14.85
N GLY A 26 -17.29 -3.22 14.80
CA GLY A 26 -18.40 -2.79 15.64
C GLY A 26 -18.77 -1.34 15.36
N LEU A 27 -18.75 -0.50 16.40
CA LEU A 27 -19.02 0.95 16.31
C LEU A 27 -17.78 1.79 15.96
N GLN A 28 -16.61 1.17 15.76
CA GLN A 28 -15.39 1.89 15.42
C GLN A 28 -15.29 2.12 13.93
N GLU A 29 -15.16 3.36 13.53
CA GLU A 29 -14.94 3.75 12.14
C GLU A 29 -13.56 3.38 11.63
N PRO A 30 -13.41 3.19 10.31
CA PRO A 30 -12.09 2.96 9.74
C PRO A 30 -11.24 4.22 9.84
N MET A 31 -9.95 4.05 10.14
CA MET A 31 -9.01 5.17 10.22
C MET A 31 -7.61 4.75 9.81
N TYR A 32 -6.83 5.70 9.32
CA TYR A 32 -5.39 5.50 9.11
C TYR A 32 -4.65 5.69 10.43
N VAL A 33 -3.83 4.73 10.82
CA VAL A 33 -3.19 4.68 12.14
C VAL A 33 -1.66 4.74 12.09
N CYS A 34 -1.07 4.60 10.91
CA CYS A 34 0.38 4.72 10.73
C CYS A 34 0.72 5.08 9.28
N ILE A 35 1.69 5.95 9.12
CA ILE A 35 2.35 6.24 7.85
C ILE A 35 3.86 6.12 8.10
N TYR A 36 4.53 5.33 7.27
CA TYR A 36 5.98 5.30 7.15
C TYR A 36 6.32 5.68 5.71
N LYS A 37 7.02 6.79 5.55
CA LYS A 37 7.51 7.28 4.26
C LYS A 37 8.97 7.64 4.43
N ASP A 38 9.85 7.02 3.64
CA ASP A 38 11.28 7.21 3.74
C ASP A 38 11.98 6.83 2.43
N ARG A 39 13.18 7.33 2.25
CA ARG A 39 14.09 6.95 1.18
C ARG A 39 15.39 6.40 1.77
N PRO A 40 15.38 5.18 2.33
CA PRO A 40 16.57 4.60 2.94
C PRO A 40 17.63 4.31 1.88
N ASN A 41 18.90 4.49 2.26
CA ASN A 41 20.03 4.10 1.42
C ASN A 41 20.08 2.59 1.17
N ASN A 42 19.49 1.80 2.08
CA ASN A 42 19.36 0.36 1.99
C ASN A 42 17.88 -0.05 2.10
N LEU A 43 17.33 -0.57 1.03
CA LEU A 43 15.94 -1.05 0.99
C LEU A 43 15.64 -2.15 2.02
N GLU A 44 16.63 -2.93 2.43
CA GLU A 44 16.43 -3.93 3.48
C GLU A 44 16.03 -3.31 4.82
N GLU A 45 16.45 -2.08 5.11
CA GLU A 45 16.01 -1.34 6.31
C GLU A 45 14.53 -1.01 6.24
N ALA A 46 14.05 -0.55 5.09
CA ALA A 46 12.62 -0.33 4.86
C ALA A 46 11.81 -1.61 5.02
N TYR A 47 12.30 -2.73 4.49
CA TYR A 47 11.62 -4.03 4.62
C TYR A 47 11.56 -4.52 6.06
N ARG A 48 12.64 -4.33 6.84
CA ARG A 48 12.69 -4.64 8.27
C ARG A 48 11.74 -3.76 9.08
N THR A 49 11.70 -2.46 8.77
CA THR A 49 10.75 -1.52 9.40
C THR A 49 9.32 -1.91 9.08
N THR A 50 9.05 -2.27 7.83
CA THR A 50 7.76 -2.79 7.42
C THR A 50 7.35 -4.03 8.22
N LEU A 51 8.25 -5.01 8.36
CA LEU A 51 7.95 -6.21 9.14
C LEU A 51 7.60 -5.86 10.59
N LYS A 52 8.35 -4.97 11.24
CA LYS A 52 8.03 -4.48 12.59
C LYS A 52 6.67 -3.83 12.69
N ILE A 53 6.30 -3.02 11.69
CA ILE A 53 4.96 -2.40 11.62
C ILE A 53 3.88 -3.49 11.51
N LEU A 54 4.09 -4.49 10.65
CA LEU A 54 3.14 -5.61 10.49
C LEU A 54 2.98 -6.44 11.77
N GLU A 55 4.07 -6.68 12.47
CA GLU A 55 4.08 -7.37 13.77
C GLU A 55 3.35 -6.55 14.83
N TYR A 56 3.67 -5.25 14.94
CA TYR A 56 3.07 -4.36 15.92
C TYR A 56 1.55 -4.24 15.77
N TYR A 57 1.07 -4.05 14.53
CA TYR A 57 -0.37 -3.92 14.25
C TYR A 57 -1.06 -5.27 14.01
N ASN A 58 -0.33 -6.39 14.06
CA ASN A 58 -0.83 -7.73 13.75
C ASN A 58 -1.65 -7.75 12.45
N CYS A 59 -1.11 -7.19 11.38
CA CYS A 59 -1.81 -7.01 10.11
C CYS A 59 -1.05 -7.61 8.93
N LYS A 60 -1.72 -7.67 7.77
CA LYS A 60 -1.13 -8.14 6.52
C LYS A 60 -0.92 -6.98 5.56
N ALA A 61 0.18 -7.07 4.78
CA ALA A 61 0.49 -6.11 3.72
C ALA A 61 -0.12 -6.52 2.39
N CYS A 62 -0.83 -5.59 1.75
CA CYS A 62 -1.11 -5.64 0.33
C CYS A 62 0.03 -4.94 -0.40
N LEU A 63 0.88 -5.70 -1.09
CA LEU A 63 2.03 -5.17 -1.81
C LEU A 63 1.65 -4.80 -3.24
N GLU A 64 2.43 -3.93 -3.86
CA GLU A 64 2.41 -3.81 -5.32
C GLU A 64 3.09 -5.03 -5.93
N SER A 65 2.33 -5.87 -6.64
CA SER A 65 2.82 -7.17 -7.13
C SER A 65 3.85 -7.06 -8.28
N THR A 66 4.01 -5.88 -8.86
CA THR A 66 5.03 -5.58 -9.87
C THR A 66 6.43 -5.40 -9.26
N ARG A 67 6.52 -5.19 -7.95
CA ARG A 67 7.77 -5.02 -7.22
C ARG A 67 8.17 -6.33 -6.54
N ILE A 68 9.02 -7.10 -7.21
CA ILE A 68 9.38 -8.47 -6.80
C ILE A 68 10.33 -8.50 -5.58
N SER A 69 11.14 -7.46 -5.38
CA SER A 69 12.20 -7.44 -4.37
C SER A 69 11.70 -7.62 -2.94
N ILE A 70 10.72 -6.84 -2.51
CA ILE A 70 10.13 -6.97 -1.17
C ILE A 70 9.39 -8.30 -0.99
N LEU A 71 8.68 -8.75 -2.02
CA LEU A 71 7.98 -10.03 -1.99
C LEU A 71 8.97 -11.20 -1.81
N THR A 72 10.08 -11.18 -2.54
CA THR A 72 11.14 -12.17 -2.42
C THR A 72 11.79 -12.12 -1.03
N TRP A 73 12.00 -10.92 -0.48
CA TRP A 73 12.56 -10.76 0.85
C TRP A 73 11.66 -11.40 1.93
N PHE A 74 10.37 -11.15 1.89
CA PHE A 74 9.43 -11.75 2.85
C PHE A 74 9.31 -13.27 2.70
N ARG A 75 9.30 -13.78 1.48
CA ARG A 75 9.10 -15.21 1.22
C ARG A 75 10.35 -16.04 1.43
N THR A 76 11.46 -15.61 0.86
CA THR A 76 12.71 -16.41 0.84
C THR A 76 13.64 -16.06 1.98
N LYS A 77 13.91 -14.79 2.20
CA LYS A 77 14.91 -14.36 3.17
C LYS A 77 14.42 -14.44 4.60
N LYS A 78 13.15 -14.08 4.86
CA LYS A 78 12.58 -14.06 6.20
C LYS A 78 11.59 -15.18 6.48
N LYS A 79 11.04 -15.83 5.46
CA LYS A 79 9.97 -16.85 5.58
C LYS A 79 8.74 -16.34 6.35
N GLU A 80 8.45 -15.06 6.23
CA GLU A 80 7.35 -14.34 6.91
C GLU A 80 6.16 -14.09 5.97
N GLU A 81 5.91 -15.05 5.08
CA GLU A 81 4.82 -15.00 4.09
C GLU A 81 3.43 -14.82 4.72
N LYS A 82 3.27 -15.17 6.01
CA LYS A 82 2.02 -15.01 6.75
C LYS A 82 1.55 -13.56 6.85
N TYR A 83 2.48 -12.60 6.76
CA TYR A 83 2.18 -11.17 6.77
C TYR A 83 1.81 -10.61 5.39
N LEU A 84 1.85 -11.43 4.34
CA LEU A 84 1.47 -11.00 3.01
C LEU A 84 -0.01 -11.26 2.75
N MET A 85 -0.67 -10.28 2.14
CA MET A 85 -2.04 -10.43 1.68
C MET A 85 -2.04 -10.98 0.26
N ARG A 86 -2.86 -12.01 0.03
CA ARG A 86 -3.14 -12.47 -1.33
C ARG A 86 -3.94 -11.41 -2.07
N ARG A 87 -3.85 -11.46 -3.39
CA ARG A 87 -4.58 -10.55 -4.28
C ARG A 87 -6.04 -10.45 -3.85
N PRO A 88 -6.54 -9.23 -3.60
CA PRO A 88 -7.96 -9.05 -3.33
C PRO A 88 -8.79 -9.59 -4.50
N ARG A 89 -9.92 -10.24 -4.21
CA ARG A 89 -10.83 -10.82 -5.23
C ARG A 89 -11.59 -9.75 -6.02
N ALA A 90 -10.93 -8.64 -6.33
CA ALA A 90 -11.58 -7.46 -6.88
C ALA A 90 -12.02 -7.62 -8.35
N THR A 91 -11.47 -8.57 -9.10
CA THR A 91 -11.84 -8.75 -10.50
C THR A 91 -12.12 -10.22 -10.83
N GLN A 92 -13.24 -10.48 -11.51
CA GLN A 92 -13.56 -11.83 -12.02
C GLN A 92 -12.50 -12.36 -12.97
N SER A 93 -11.84 -11.48 -13.74
CA SER A 93 -10.76 -11.84 -14.64
C SER A 93 -9.54 -12.43 -13.92
N ASP A 94 -9.25 -11.99 -12.68
CA ASP A 94 -8.17 -12.53 -11.88
C ASP A 94 -8.47 -13.95 -11.37
N ILE A 95 -9.73 -14.25 -11.11
CA ILE A 95 -10.17 -15.59 -10.70
C ILE A 95 -10.04 -16.56 -11.88
N GLN A 96 -10.48 -16.16 -13.08
CA GLN A 96 -10.43 -16.98 -14.29
C GLN A 96 -9.00 -17.28 -14.74
N SER A 97 -8.07 -16.32 -14.53
CA SER A 97 -6.66 -16.49 -14.92
C SER A 97 -5.79 -17.21 -13.86
N GLY A 98 -6.38 -17.65 -12.74
CA GLY A 98 -5.64 -18.28 -11.64
C GLY A 98 -4.69 -17.36 -10.86
N LYS A 99 -4.68 -16.07 -11.19
CA LYS A 99 -3.83 -15.05 -10.54
C LYS A 99 -4.28 -14.69 -9.13
N SER A 100 -5.46 -15.14 -8.71
CA SER A 100 -6.00 -14.95 -7.35
C SER A 100 -5.11 -15.54 -6.24
N ARG A 101 -4.19 -16.44 -6.59
CA ARG A 101 -3.21 -17.04 -5.65
C ARG A 101 -1.95 -16.20 -5.45
N GLN A 102 -1.75 -15.17 -6.28
CA GLN A 102 -0.60 -14.28 -6.17
C GLN A 102 -0.76 -13.32 -4.99
N PHE A 103 0.37 -12.87 -4.44
CA PHE A 103 0.38 -11.85 -3.40
C PHE A 103 0.31 -10.45 -4.01
N GLY A 104 -0.36 -9.55 -3.29
CA GLY A 104 -0.44 -8.13 -3.64
C GLY A 104 -1.36 -7.81 -4.82
N ALA A 105 -1.40 -6.56 -5.20
CA ALA A 105 -2.20 -6.03 -6.30
C ALA A 105 -1.31 -5.49 -7.42
N PRO A 106 -1.65 -5.71 -8.71
CA PRO A 106 -0.91 -5.13 -9.81
C PRO A 106 -1.18 -3.63 -9.92
N ALA A 107 -0.21 -2.88 -10.43
CA ALA A 107 -0.37 -1.45 -10.74
C ALA A 107 -0.92 -1.26 -12.17
N THR A 108 -2.03 -1.93 -12.52
CA THR A 108 -2.73 -1.68 -13.78
C THR A 108 -3.64 -0.47 -13.65
N GLU A 109 -3.93 0.19 -14.76
CA GLU A 109 -4.76 1.39 -14.78
C GLU A 109 -6.15 1.16 -14.15
N ALA A 110 -6.79 0.05 -14.49
CA ALA A 110 -8.08 -0.33 -13.90
C ALA A 110 -8.01 -0.52 -12.38
N VAL A 111 -6.92 -1.10 -11.85
CA VAL A 111 -6.72 -1.27 -10.42
C VAL A 111 -6.46 0.08 -9.75
N ILE A 112 -5.66 0.95 -10.36
CA ILE A 112 -5.38 2.30 -9.85
C ILE A 112 -6.67 3.11 -9.80
N GLN A 113 -7.49 3.09 -10.86
CA GLN A 113 -8.76 3.80 -10.87
C GLN A 113 -9.69 3.31 -9.75
N HIS A 114 -9.86 2.00 -9.61
CA HIS A 114 -10.65 1.44 -8.52
C HIS A 114 -10.13 1.83 -7.12
N GLN A 115 -8.82 1.92 -6.96
CA GLN A 115 -8.20 2.37 -5.72
C GLN A 115 -8.52 3.84 -5.42
N LEU A 116 -8.51 4.70 -6.45
CA LEU A 116 -8.89 6.10 -6.31
C LEU A 116 -10.37 6.25 -5.95
N ASP A 117 -11.25 5.44 -6.53
CA ASP A 117 -12.67 5.43 -6.19
C ASP A 117 -12.89 5.05 -4.71
N LEU A 118 -12.11 4.09 -4.19
CA LEU A 118 -12.16 3.71 -2.78
C LEU A 118 -11.62 4.79 -1.84
N ILE A 119 -10.60 5.53 -2.28
CA ILE A 119 -10.05 6.67 -1.51
C ILE A 119 -11.09 7.80 -1.48
N ASP A 120 -11.71 8.11 -2.61
CA ASP A 120 -12.76 9.13 -2.70
C ASP A 120 -13.94 8.80 -1.77
N ALA A 121 -14.43 7.57 -1.83
CA ALA A 121 -15.48 7.10 -0.91
C ALA A 121 -15.05 7.24 0.57
N TYR A 122 -13.80 6.90 0.89
CA TYR A 122 -13.28 7.06 2.25
C TYR A 122 -13.22 8.52 2.69
N ILE A 123 -12.82 9.43 1.81
CA ILE A 123 -12.77 10.87 2.10
C ILE A 123 -14.18 11.40 2.36
N ASN A 124 -15.14 11.04 1.52
CA ASN A 124 -16.52 11.48 1.66
C ASN A 124 -17.15 11.02 2.98
N ASP A 125 -16.88 9.79 3.40
CA ASP A 125 -17.52 9.22 4.59
C ASP A 125 -16.72 9.48 5.89
N TYR A 126 -15.37 9.56 5.82
CA TYR A 126 -14.50 9.49 7.00
C TYR A 126 -13.36 10.52 7.02
N CYS A 127 -13.48 11.65 6.30
CA CYS A 127 -12.42 12.67 6.30
C CYS A 127 -12.09 13.21 7.70
N HIS A 128 -13.06 13.21 8.61
CA HIS A 128 -12.88 13.61 10.01
C HIS A 128 -11.92 12.70 10.79
N ASN A 129 -11.63 11.50 10.27
CA ASN A 129 -10.67 10.53 10.84
C ASN A 129 -9.28 10.61 10.17
N MET A 130 -8.99 11.68 9.42
CA MET A 130 -7.70 11.87 8.76
C MET A 130 -6.87 12.89 9.54
N TRP A 131 -5.83 12.39 10.21
CA TRP A 131 -5.02 13.19 11.13
C TRP A 131 -3.60 13.49 10.63
N TYR A 132 -3.16 12.80 9.58
CA TYR A 132 -1.79 12.90 9.09
C TYR A 132 -1.65 14.00 8.05
N GLU A 133 -1.00 15.11 8.42
CA GLU A 133 -0.74 16.24 7.54
C GLU A 133 -0.10 15.84 6.20
N PRO A 134 0.95 14.98 6.14
CA PRO A 134 1.52 14.56 4.87
C PRO A 134 0.53 13.84 3.95
N MET A 135 -0.40 13.05 4.51
CA MET A 135 -1.45 12.38 3.75
C MET A 135 -2.44 13.38 3.17
N ILE A 136 -2.88 14.34 3.98
CA ILE A 136 -3.83 15.38 3.55
C ILE A 136 -3.21 16.24 2.45
N ASN A 137 -1.95 16.64 2.61
CA ASN A 137 -1.23 17.44 1.63
C ASN A 137 -1.07 16.70 0.28
N GLU A 138 -0.75 15.40 0.30
CA GLU A 138 -0.70 14.61 -0.94
C GLU A 138 -2.09 14.50 -1.59
N LEU A 139 -3.16 14.29 -0.83
CA LEU A 139 -4.52 14.20 -1.37
C LEU A 139 -4.99 15.51 -2.00
N ILE A 140 -4.71 16.67 -1.38
CA ILE A 140 -5.06 17.97 -1.91
C ILE A 140 -4.33 18.30 -3.22
N THR A 141 -3.07 17.87 -3.31
CA THR A 141 -2.20 18.15 -4.46
C THR A 141 -2.20 17.06 -5.51
N TYR A 142 -2.91 15.95 -5.26
CA TYR A 142 -2.92 14.79 -6.15
C TYR A 142 -3.36 15.15 -7.56
N SER A 143 -2.58 14.72 -8.54
CA SER A 143 -2.91 14.78 -9.95
C SER A 143 -2.64 13.44 -10.62
N TYR A 144 -3.61 12.94 -11.37
CA TYR A 144 -3.48 11.68 -12.11
C TYR A 144 -2.30 11.68 -13.08
N GLU A 145 -1.99 12.84 -13.68
CA GLU A 145 -0.86 12.99 -14.60
C GLU A 145 0.49 12.79 -13.91
N ASN A 146 0.56 13.17 -12.62
CA ASN A 146 1.77 13.08 -11.80
C ASN A 146 1.70 11.98 -10.72
N LYS A 147 0.85 10.98 -10.91
CA LYS A 147 0.56 9.92 -9.92
C LYS A 147 1.78 9.24 -9.29
N ARG A 148 2.94 9.26 -9.96
CA ARG A 148 4.19 8.67 -9.44
C ARG A 148 4.84 9.48 -8.31
N LYS A 149 4.39 10.71 -8.06
CA LYS A 149 4.92 11.59 -7.01
C LYS A 149 4.14 11.49 -5.69
N PHE A 150 3.06 10.72 -5.67
CA PHE A 150 2.12 10.64 -4.55
C PHE A 150 2.17 9.25 -3.92
N ASP A 151 3.24 8.99 -3.16
CA ASP A 151 3.53 7.67 -2.61
C ASP A 151 2.54 7.25 -1.52
N ILE A 152 2.06 8.21 -0.70
CA ILE A 152 1.06 7.96 0.33
C ILE A 152 -0.27 7.61 -0.32
N VAL A 153 -0.73 8.39 -1.32
CA VAL A 153 -1.97 8.11 -2.05
C VAL A 153 -1.90 6.74 -2.73
N ALA A 154 -0.77 6.42 -3.37
CA ALA A 154 -0.56 5.10 -3.97
C ALA A 154 -0.60 3.96 -2.95
N ALA A 155 -0.10 4.19 -1.74
CA ALA A 155 -0.13 3.21 -0.65
C ALA A 155 -1.52 3.10 0.01
N MET A 156 -2.29 4.19 0.09
CA MET A 156 -3.67 4.20 0.63
C MET A 156 -4.62 3.31 -0.17
N GLY A 157 -4.45 3.26 -1.48
CA GLY A 157 -5.30 2.49 -2.39
C GLY A 157 -5.04 0.97 -2.37
N LYS A 158 -3.98 0.51 -1.73
CA LYS A 158 -3.63 -0.92 -1.64
C LYS A 158 -4.36 -1.58 -0.47
#